data_452f7dd77f98c50d6e421d72b7bbb86a
#
_entry.id   452f7dd77f98c50d6e421d72b7bbb86a
#
_cell.length_a   1.000
_cell.length_b   1.000
_cell.length_c   1.000
_cell.angle_alpha   90.00
_cell.angle_beta   90.00
_cell.angle_gamma   90.00
#
_symmetry.space_group_name_H-M   'P 1'
#
loop_
_entity.id
_entity.type
_entity.pdbx_description
1 polymer ?
#
loop_
_entity_poly.entity_id
_entity_poly.type
_entity_poly.pdbx_seq_one_letter_code
_entity_poly.pdbx_strand_id
1 'polypeptide(L)'
;MVPGAAIHIDRLSIDLGGQCIVGETSLDVAPGEFVCLLGPSGCGKSTLLNVMAGFLPAQGRVTVGGVPVTGPGVDRGVVFQSAEALFPWLTVTENVMYGPRLRGLSRKDCAAKARHYIDMVGLTHAAHKFPRELSGGMRQRAQIARVLVNEPSVILMDEPFGALDAQTREVMQREVDRIRRAAQATVVFVTHDIWEAILLGDRVITMTAGPQARIKSDIRVDLPAPRDQADPDAIRLYSTIRDGIAAEVDKVMRRQGLAREVAA
;
A
#
# COMPACT_ATOMS: atom_id res chain seq x y z
N MET A 1 -13.94 2.67 -15.66
CA MET A 1 -12.78 2.75 -14.74
C MET A 1 -11.61 3.38 -15.51
N VAL A 2 -10.81 4.22 -14.85
CA VAL A 2 -9.63 4.84 -15.46
C VAL A 2 -8.52 3.78 -15.46
N PRO A 3 -7.84 3.50 -16.59
CA PRO A 3 -6.73 2.55 -16.61
C PRO A 3 -5.59 3.03 -15.71
N GLY A 4 -4.79 2.08 -15.21
CA GLY A 4 -3.65 2.36 -14.35
C GLY A 4 -2.66 3.33 -15.00
N ALA A 5 -2.04 4.17 -14.19
CA ALA A 5 -1.05 5.14 -14.62
C ALA A 5 0.35 4.67 -14.21
N ALA A 6 1.35 4.87 -15.08
CA ALA A 6 2.75 4.63 -14.73
C ALA A 6 3.20 5.58 -13.62
N ILE A 7 4.08 5.10 -12.75
CA ILE A 7 4.79 5.94 -11.77
C ILE A 7 6.27 5.92 -12.14
N HIS A 8 6.86 7.11 -12.29
CA HIS A 8 8.30 7.26 -12.49
C HIS A 8 8.90 8.06 -11.34
N ILE A 9 9.89 7.48 -10.69
CA ILE A 9 10.71 8.11 -9.66
C ILE A 9 12.12 8.24 -10.24
N ASP A 10 12.62 9.47 -10.36
CA ASP A 10 13.95 9.75 -10.91
C ASP A 10 14.81 10.48 -9.89
N ARG A 11 15.90 9.82 -9.46
CA ARG A 11 16.92 10.31 -8.52
C ARG A 11 16.31 11.00 -7.29
N LEU A 12 15.31 10.34 -6.71
CA LEU A 12 14.58 10.83 -5.54
C LEU A 12 15.44 10.68 -4.29
N SER A 13 15.55 11.74 -3.49
CA SER A 13 16.02 11.67 -2.11
C SER A 13 15.06 12.41 -1.18
N ILE A 14 14.95 11.92 0.06
CA ILE A 14 13.97 12.43 1.04
C ILE A 14 14.68 12.77 2.33
N ASP A 15 14.64 14.05 2.69
CA ASP A 15 15.15 14.60 3.94
C ASP A 15 13.99 15.01 4.84
N LEU A 16 13.98 14.56 6.08
CA LEU A 16 13.03 14.97 7.10
C LEU A 16 13.76 15.43 8.37
N GLY A 17 13.48 16.65 8.81
CA GLY A 17 14.10 17.20 10.02
C GLY A 17 15.62 17.27 9.96
N GLY A 18 16.21 17.49 8.79
CA GLY A 18 17.66 17.53 8.59
C GLY A 18 18.35 16.18 8.49
N GLN A 19 17.57 15.08 8.49
CA GLN A 19 18.10 13.72 8.32
C GLN A 19 17.65 13.15 6.98
N CYS A 20 18.58 12.62 6.20
CA CYS A 20 18.27 11.89 4.98
C CYS A 20 17.68 10.52 5.34
N ILE A 21 16.39 10.35 5.06
CA ILE A 21 15.64 9.11 5.32
C ILE A 21 15.80 8.13 4.19
N VAL A 22 15.58 8.61 2.94
CA VAL A 22 15.77 7.82 1.72
C VAL A 22 16.85 8.50 0.90
N GLY A 23 17.93 7.77 0.63
CA GLY A 23 19.01 8.20 -0.25
C GLY A 23 18.58 8.11 -1.71
N GLU A 24 19.38 8.69 -2.60
CA GLU A 24 19.07 8.74 -4.03
C GLU A 24 18.60 7.37 -4.56
N THR A 25 17.38 7.34 -5.08
CA THR A 25 16.75 6.14 -5.59
C THR A 25 15.89 6.45 -6.82
N SER A 26 15.82 5.49 -7.75
CA SER A 26 14.95 5.57 -8.93
C SER A 26 14.11 4.30 -9.03
N LEU A 27 12.86 4.42 -9.46
CA LEU A 27 11.93 3.30 -9.60
C LEU A 27 10.90 3.61 -10.68
N ASP A 28 10.70 2.67 -11.57
CA ASP A 28 9.64 2.69 -12.57
C ASP A 28 8.59 1.64 -12.21
N VAL A 29 7.31 2.04 -12.21
CA VAL A 29 6.15 1.16 -12.03
C VAL A 29 5.29 1.27 -13.29
N ALA A 30 5.07 0.14 -13.95
CA ALA A 30 4.27 0.10 -15.18
C ALA A 30 2.77 0.30 -14.89
N PRO A 31 1.99 0.78 -15.88
CA PRO A 31 0.53 0.84 -15.74
C PRO A 31 -0.07 -0.52 -15.40
N GLY A 32 -0.92 -0.58 -14.39
CA GLY A 32 -1.57 -1.80 -13.92
C GLY A 32 -0.67 -2.77 -13.14
N GLU A 33 0.59 -2.44 -12.93
CA GLU A 33 1.52 -3.26 -12.14
C GLU A 33 1.23 -3.17 -10.64
N PHE A 34 1.39 -4.28 -9.93
CA PHE A 34 1.33 -4.34 -8.47
C PHE A 34 2.75 -4.49 -7.90
N VAL A 35 3.28 -3.41 -7.36
CA VAL A 35 4.63 -3.39 -6.78
C VAL A 35 4.55 -3.40 -5.26
N CYS A 36 5.21 -4.36 -4.62
CA CYS A 36 5.34 -4.44 -3.17
C CYS A 36 6.66 -3.84 -2.71
N LEU A 37 6.62 -2.97 -1.70
CA LEU A 37 7.79 -2.42 -1.03
C LEU A 37 8.01 -3.16 0.29
N LEU A 38 9.11 -3.90 0.38
CA LEU A 38 9.56 -4.62 1.57
C LEU A 38 10.83 -3.99 2.16
N GLY A 39 11.02 -4.17 3.46
CA GLY A 39 12.25 -3.74 4.14
C GLY A 39 12.02 -3.56 5.64
N PRO A 40 13.09 -3.40 6.42
CA PRO A 40 13.00 -3.27 7.86
C PRO A 40 12.19 -2.05 8.29
N SER A 41 11.67 -2.07 9.52
CA SER A 41 10.95 -0.93 10.09
C SER A 41 11.84 0.32 10.12
N GLY A 42 11.25 1.47 9.80
CA GLY A 42 11.97 2.75 9.77
C GLY A 42 12.89 2.99 8.56
N CYS A 43 12.89 2.12 7.54
CA CYS A 43 13.70 2.35 6.34
C CYS A 43 13.11 3.34 5.33
N GLY A 44 11.94 3.95 5.62
CA GLY A 44 11.38 5.01 4.77
C GLY A 44 10.35 4.55 3.73
N LYS A 45 9.80 3.33 3.79
CA LYS A 45 8.76 2.85 2.86
C LYS A 45 7.53 3.74 2.85
N SER A 46 6.96 4.01 4.03
CA SER A 46 5.82 4.91 4.19
C SER A 46 6.15 6.35 3.77
N THR A 47 7.39 6.78 4.01
CA THR A 47 7.88 8.10 3.57
C THR A 47 7.91 8.19 2.05
N LEU A 48 8.45 7.18 1.38
CA LEU A 48 8.47 7.08 -0.08
C LEU A 48 7.04 7.06 -0.66
N LEU A 49 6.14 6.28 -0.05
CA LEU A 49 4.72 6.24 -0.42
C LEU A 49 4.07 7.63 -0.26
N ASN A 50 4.34 8.36 0.82
CA ASN A 50 3.81 9.70 1.06
C ASN A 50 4.33 10.73 0.05
N VAL A 51 5.56 10.58 -0.45
CA VAL A 51 6.06 11.42 -1.56
C VAL A 51 5.32 11.09 -2.86
N MET A 52 5.09 9.82 -3.19
CA MET A 52 4.27 9.43 -4.35
C MET A 52 2.84 9.94 -4.24
N ALA A 53 2.28 10.02 -3.03
CA ALA A 53 0.96 10.59 -2.77
C ALA A 53 0.91 12.13 -2.93
N GLY A 54 2.07 12.80 -2.87
CA GLY A 54 2.18 14.24 -2.88
C GLY A 54 1.97 14.89 -1.50
N PHE A 55 2.09 14.11 -0.42
CA PHE A 55 1.96 14.64 0.96
C PHE A 55 3.28 15.17 1.51
N LEU A 56 4.40 14.70 0.98
CA LEU A 56 5.73 15.14 1.38
C LEU A 56 6.53 15.61 0.18
N PRO A 57 7.31 16.70 0.34
CA PRO A 57 8.27 17.13 -0.67
C PRO A 57 9.48 16.17 -0.70
N ALA A 58 10.16 16.13 -1.84
CA ALA A 58 11.41 15.42 -2.00
C ALA A 58 12.30 16.13 -3.02
N GLN A 59 13.59 15.82 -3.03
CA GLN A 59 14.50 16.19 -4.12
C GLN A 59 14.38 15.14 -5.23
N GLY A 60 14.64 15.50 -6.48
CA GLY A 60 14.42 14.64 -7.64
C GLY A 60 13.04 14.83 -8.26
N ARG A 61 12.53 13.81 -8.93
CA ARG A 61 11.25 13.91 -9.64
C ARG A 61 10.37 12.68 -9.40
N VAL A 62 9.08 12.92 -9.20
CA VAL A 62 8.04 11.88 -9.24
C VAL A 62 6.99 12.29 -10.25
N THR A 63 6.61 11.38 -11.15
CA THR A 63 5.48 11.59 -12.08
C THR A 63 4.51 10.43 -12.00
N VAL A 64 3.23 10.73 -12.22
CA VAL A 64 2.14 9.74 -12.35
C VAL A 64 1.44 10.00 -13.68
N GLY A 65 1.39 8.98 -14.54
CA GLY A 65 0.86 9.15 -15.90
C GLY A 65 1.59 10.23 -16.70
N GLY A 66 2.88 10.46 -16.45
CA GLY A 66 3.70 11.51 -17.06
C GLY A 66 3.51 12.91 -16.47
N VAL A 67 2.58 13.09 -15.52
CA VAL A 67 2.32 14.37 -14.85
C VAL A 67 3.13 14.47 -13.56
N PRO A 68 3.90 15.54 -13.33
CA PRO A 68 4.65 15.74 -12.09
C PRO A 68 3.74 15.76 -10.85
N VAL A 69 4.16 15.08 -9.79
CA VAL A 69 3.50 15.10 -8.49
C VAL A 69 3.95 16.35 -7.73
N THR A 70 3.07 17.35 -7.66
CA THR A 70 3.31 18.60 -6.93
C THR A 70 2.47 18.73 -5.67
N GLY A 71 1.57 17.78 -5.42
CA GLY A 71 0.67 17.76 -4.26
C GLY A 71 -0.28 16.55 -4.34
N PRO A 72 -1.20 16.42 -3.37
CA PRO A 72 -2.23 15.38 -3.40
C PRO A 72 -3.10 15.48 -4.66
N GLY A 73 -3.53 14.33 -5.21
CA GLY A 73 -4.32 14.26 -6.43
C GLY A 73 -5.46 13.25 -6.35
N VAL A 74 -6.51 13.47 -7.12
CA VAL A 74 -7.67 12.57 -7.21
C VAL A 74 -7.37 11.28 -7.99
N ASP A 75 -6.29 11.28 -8.74
CA ASP A 75 -5.74 10.17 -9.53
C ASP A 75 -5.08 9.11 -8.64
N ARG A 76 -4.74 9.47 -7.39
CA ARG A 76 -4.06 8.63 -6.41
C ARG A 76 -4.92 8.42 -5.17
N GLY A 77 -5.27 7.16 -4.90
CA GLY A 77 -5.96 6.77 -3.67
C GLY A 77 -4.96 6.27 -2.63
N VAL A 78 -5.04 6.77 -1.39
CA VAL A 78 -4.14 6.35 -0.30
C VAL A 78 -4.89 5.63 0.79
N VAL A 79 -4.47 4.40 1.09
CA VAL A 79 -4.89 3.62 2.26
C VAL A 79 -3.77 3.72 3.30
N PHE A 80 -4.04 4.41 4.39
CA PHE A 80 -3.07 4.62 5.47
C PHE A 80 -2.99 3.41 6.40
N GLN A 81 -1.85 3.25 7.05
CA GLN A 81 -1.62 2.25 8.10
C GLN A 81 -2.58 2.44 9.27
N SER A 82 -2.80 3.71 9.68
CA SER A 82 -3.75 4.03 10.75
C SER A 82 -5.20 3.94 10.27
N ALA A 83 -6.01 3.18 10.98
CA ALA A 83 -7.44 3.12 10.77
C ALA A 83 -8.20 4.39 11.21
N GLU A 84 -7.51 5.41 11.73
CA GLU A 84 -8.06 6.70 12.16
C GLU A 84 -8.31 7.68 11.01
N ALA A 85 -7.96 7.30 9.79
CA ALA A 85 -8.15 8.14 8.61
C ALA A 85 -9.64 8.40 8.24
N LEU A 86 -10.60 7.69 8.83
CA LEU A 86 -12.02 7.92 8.61
C LEU A 86 -12.48 9.22 9.30
N PHE A 87 -13.44 9.91 8.68
CA PHE A 87 -14.10 11.06 9.31
C PHE A 87 -14.96 10.59 10.47
N PRO A 88 -14.65 10.93 11.74
CA PRO A 88 -15.31 10.36 12.91
C PRO A 88 -16.77 10.80 13.06
N TRP A 89 -17.18 11.88 12.43
CA TRP A 89 -18.55 12.43 12.42
C TRP A 89 -19.43 11.90 11.28
N LEU A 90 -18.90 11.05 10.40
CA LEU A 90 -19.62 10.43 9.29
C LEU A 90 -19.77 8.93 9.53
N THR A 91 -20.92 8.38 9.14
CA THR A 91 -21.13 6.92 9.08
C THR A 91 -20.22 6.26 8.06
N VAL A 92 -20.12 4.92 8.05
CA VAL A 92 -19.39 4.18 7.00
C VAL A 92 -19.87 4.58 5.61
N THR A 93 -21.19 4.58 5.39
CA THR A 93 -21.76 4.98 4.10
C THR A 93 -21.37 6.39 3.69
N GLU A 94 -21.45 7.34 4.60
CA GLU A 94 -21.12 8.74 4.32
C GLU A 94 -19.63 8.93 4.08
N ASN A 95 -18.77 8.22 4.81
CA ASN A 95 -17.31 8.18 4.56
C ASN A 95 -17.01 7.70 3.14
N VAL A 96 -17.64 6.61 2.70
CA VAL A 96 -17.43 6.06 1.37
C VAL A 96 -18.03 6.97 0.29
N MET A 97 -19.18 7.58 0.52
CA MET A 97 -19.82 8.52 -0.41
C MET A 97 -19.07 9.86 -0.54
N TYR A 98 -18.17 10.19 0.37
CA TYR A 98 -17.57 11.51 0.48
C TYR A 98 -16.84 11.93 -0.80
N GLY A 99 -15.95 11.11 -1.31
CA GLY A 99 -15.19 11.39 -2.54
C GLY A 99 -16.10 11.55 -3.77
N PRO A 100 -16.98 10.58 -4.09
CA PRO A 100 -17.94 10.70 -5.18
C PRO A 100 -18.80 11.97 -5.12
N ARG A 101 -19.24 12.37 -3.92
CA ARG A 101 -20.00 13.64 -3.74
C ARG A 101 -19.19 14.86 -4.10
N LEU A 102 -17.93 14.94 -3.68
CA LEU A 102 -17.04 16.06 -4.04
C LEU A 102 -16.78 16.14 -5.54
N ARG A 103 -16.86 15.00 -6.23
CA ARG A 103 -16.74 14.92 -7.70
C ARG A 103 -18.05 15.26 -8.44
N GLY A 104 -19.08 15.66 -7.73
CA GLY A 104 -20.34 16.11 -8.30
C GLY A 104 -21.32 14.98 -8.73
N LEU A 105 -21.08 13.73 -8.31
CA LEU A 105 -22.03 12.65 -8.60
C LEU A 105 -23.36 12.87 -7.85
N SER A 106 -24.46 12.44 -8.48
CA SER A 106 -25.77 12.50 -7.86
C SER A 106 -25.81 11.70 -6.54
N ARG A 107 -26.69 12.08 -5.61
CA ARG A 107 -26.86 11.35 -4.35
C ARG A 107 -27.22 9.86 -4.58
N LYS A 108 -27.99 9.58 -5.63
CA LYS A 108 -28.40 8.22 -6.01
C LYS A 108 -27.19 7.41 -6.47
N ASP A 109 -26.34 7.97 -7.33
CA ASP A 109 -25.16 7.29 -7.86
C ASP A 109 -24.10 7.10 -6.76
N CYS A 110 -23.88 8.11 -5.91
CA CYS A 110 -23.01 7.97 -4.73
C CYS A 110 -23.46 6.83 -3.83
N ALA A 111 -24.76 6.71 -3.55
CA ALA A 111 -25.31 5.67 -2.69
C ALA A 111 -25.16 4.27 -3.33
N ALA A 112 -25.38 4.17 -4.64
CA ALA A 112 -25.22 2.91 -5.38
C ALA A 112 -23.76 2.44 -5.37
N LYS A 113 -22.81 3.34 -5.70
CA LYS A 113 -21.39 3.04 -5.64
C LYS A 113 -20.94 2.67 -4.21
N ALA A 114 -21.32 3.47 -3.22
CA ALA A 114 -20.96 3.19 -1.83
C ALA A 114 -21.45 1.82 -1.36
N ARG A 115 -22.68 1.46 -1.67
CA ARG A 115 -23.25 0.14 -1.34
C ARG A 115 -22.40 -0.99 -1.92
N HIS A 116 -22.02 -0.89 -3.19
CA HIS A 116 -21.17 -1.89 -3.86
C HIS A 116 -19.83 -2.09 -3.15
N TYR A 117 -19.10 -1.00 -2.84
CA TYR A 117 -17.80 -1.11 -2.18
C TYR A 117 -17.90 -1.48 -0.70
N ILE A 118 -18.97 -1.08 0.01
CA ILE A 118 -19.25 -1.50 1.40
C ILE A 118 -19.57 -3.00 1.47
N ASP A 119 -20.35 -3.51 0.53
CA ASP A 119 -20.67 -4.93 0.43
C ASP A 119 -19.41 -5.75 0.14
N MET A 120 -18.61 -5.31 -0.80
CA MET A 120 -17.34 -5.90 -1.18
C MET A 120 -16.38 -6.09 0.00
N VAL A 121 -16.29 -5.12 0.90
CA VAL A 121 -15.46 -5.23 2.12
C VAL A 121 -16.21 -5.88 3.29
N GLY A 122 -17.39 -6.45 3.07
CA GLY A 122 -18.18 -7.17 4.09
C GLY A 122 -18.68 -6.29 5.23
N LEU A 123 -19.01 -5.02 4.95
CA LEU A 123 -19.46 -4.04 5.96
C LEU A 123 -20.93 -3.62 5.80
N THR A 124 -21.74 -4.32 5.00
CA THR A 124 -23.15 -4.00 4.77
C THR A 124 -23.92 -3.91 6.09
N HIS A 125 -23.65 -4.82 7.04
CA HIS A 125 -24.28 -4.83 8.37
C HIS A 125 -23.87 -3.64 9.26
N ALA A 126 -22.80 -2.93 8.92
CA ALA A 126 -22.26 -1.80 9.68
C ALA A 126 -22.32 -0.48 8.89
N ALA A 127 -22.99 -0.44 7.74
CA ALA A 127 -23.03 0.71 6.84
C ALA A 127 -23.47 2.02 7.50
N HIS A 128 -24.31 1.94 8.52
CA HIS A 128 -24.88 3.08 9.28
C HIS A 128 -24.09 3.43 10.54
N LYS A 129 -23.07 2.63 10.91
CA LYS A 129 -22.27 2.87 12.12
C LYS A 129 -21.23 3.98 11.90
N PHE A 130 -20.90 4.67 12.99
CA PHE A 130 -19.81 5.63 13.02
C PHE A 130 -18.47 4.92 13.30
N PRO A 131 -17.31 5.51 12.93
CA PRO A 131 -16.00 4.90 13.15
C PRO A 131 -15.73 4.43 14.58
N ARG A 132 -16.23 5.15 15.58
CA ARG A 132 -16.10 4.79 17.02
C ARG A 132 -16.82 3.48 17.39
N GLU A 133 -17.79 3.06 16.61
CA GLU A 133 -18.60 1.85 16.84
C GLU A 133 -18.05 0.62 16.10
N LEU A 134 -16.92 0.80 15.39
CA LEU A 134 -16.26 -0.22 14.58
C LEU A 134 -15.04 -0.78 15.29
N SER A 135 -14.75 -2.08 15.08
CA SER A 135 -13.45 -2.64 15.43
C SER A 135 -12.33 -2.04 14.55
N GLY A 136 -11.06 -2.22 14.95
CA GLY A 136 -9.91 -1.77 14.14
C GLY A 136 -9.94 -2.31 12.72
N GLY A 137 -10.18 -3.62 12.55
CA GLY A 137 -10.30 -4.26 11.24
C GLY A 137 -11.50 -3.76 10.42
N MET A 138 -12.64 -3.44 11.07
CA MET A 138 -13.78 -2.85 10.37
C MET A 138 -13.46 -1.42 9.88
N ARG A 139 -12.77 -0.61 10.70
CA ARG A 139 -12.30 0.72 10.27
C ARG A 139 -11.36 0.63 9.08
N GLN A 140 -10.43 -0.33 9.10
CA GLN A 140 -9.49 -0.54 8.00
C GLN A 140 -10.22 -0.93 6.70
N ARG A 141 -11.19 -1.84 6.78
CA ARG A 141 -12.02 -2.21 5.63
C ARG A 141 -12.86 -1.04 5.09
N ALA A 142 -13.41 -0.22 5.97
CA ALA A 142 -14.14 0.99 5.57
C ALA A 142 -13.23 2.02 4.88
N GLN A 143 -11.98 2.16 5.33
CA GLN A 143 -10.98 3.01 4.68
C GLN A 143 -10.66 2.51 3.28
N ILE A 144 -10.46 1.20 3.09
CA ILE A 144 -10.24 0.60 1.78
C ILE A 144 -11.43 0.91 0.85
N ALA A 145 -12.68 0.69 1.30
CA ALA A 145 -13.87 1.00 0.52
C ALA A 145 -13.95 2.49 0.13
N ARG A 146 -13.58 3.40 1.05
CA ARG A 146 -13.55 4.85 0.81
C ARG A 146 -12.54 5.27 -0.26
N VAL A 147 -11.43 4.55 -0.36
CA VAL A 147 -10.43 4.79 -1.41
C VAL A 147 -10.90 4.22 -2.75
N LEU A 148 -11.31 2.96 -2.75
CA LEU A 148 -11.66 2.22 -3.97
C LEU A 148 -12.89 2.77 -4.69
N VAL A 149 -13.87 3.34 -3.97
CA VAL A 149 -15.07 3.94 -4.56
C VAL A 149 -14.78 5.08 -5.53
N ASN A 150 -13.59 5.70 -5.40
CA ASN A 150 -13.14 6.79 -6.28
C ASN A 150 -12.52 6.27 -7.58
N GLU A 151 -12.27 4.97 -7.69
CA GLU A 151 -11.67 4.32 -8.87
C GLU A 151 -10.40 5.06 -9.34
N PRO A 152 -9.41 5.26 -8.44
CA PRO A 152 -8.19 5.98 -8.79
C PRO A 152 -7.35 5.15 -9.79
N SER A 153 -6.52 5.82 -10.60
CA SER A 153 -5.58 5.15 -11.51
C SER A 153 -4.37 4.55 -10.77
N VAL A 154 -4.04 5.10 -9.60
CA VAL A 154 -2.97 4.61 -8.72
C VAL A 154 -3.52 4.41 -7.31
N ILE A 155 -3.20 3.27 -6.70
CA ILE A 155 -3.55 2.94 -5.32
C ILE A 155 -2.26 2.76 -4.52
N LEU A 156 -2.11 3.59 -3.50
CA LEU A 156 -0.97 3.56 -2.58
C LEU A 156 -1.46 2.99 -1.24
N MET A 157 -0.90 1.88 -0.79
CA MET A 157 -1.34 1.19 0.42
C MET A 157 -0.17 1.05 1.40
N ASP A 158 -0.35 1.57 2.61
CA ASP A 158 0.65 1.47 3.69
C ASP A 158 0.16 0.48 4.75
N GLU A 159 0.70 -0.74 4.74
CA GLU A 159 0.35 -1.86 5.64
C GLU A 159 -1.17 -2.05 5.84
N PRO A 160 -1.98 -2.13 4.77
CA PRO A 160 -3.43 -2.01 4.83
C PRO A 160 -4.12 -3.16 5.56
N PHE A 161 -3.41 -4.25 5.84
CA PHE A 161 -3.98 -5.45 6.47
C PHE A 161 -3.46 -5.69 7.89
N GLY A 162 -2.61 -4.81 8.44
CA GLY A 162 -1.98 -4.99 9.74
C GLY A 162 -2.96 -5.12 10.92
N ALA A 163 -4.13 -4.49 10.84
CA ALA A 163 -5.16 -4.54 11.88
C ALA A 163 -6.20 -5.68 11.70
N LEU A 164 -6.02 -6.55 10.69
CA LEU A 164 -6.96 -7.64 10.37
C LEU A 164 -6.50 -8.97 10.99
N ASP A 165 -7.47 -9.76 11.44
CA ASP A 165 -7.23 -11.18 11.73
C ASP A 165 -6.90 -11.97 10.45
N ALA A 166 -6.32 -13.17 10.61
CA ALA A 166 -5.82 -13.94 9.49
C ALA A 166 -6.88 -14.27 8.42
N GLN A 167 -8.09 -14.66 8.82
CA GLN A 167 -9.15 -15.04 7.88
C GLN A 167 -9.66 -13.82 7.12
N THR A 168 -9.90 -12.72 7.83
CA THR A 168 -10.34 -11.45 7.22
C THR A 168 -9.25 -10.91 6.28
N ARG A 169 -7.98 -11.05 6.65
CA ARG A 169 -6.83 -10.65 5.82
C ARG A 169 -6.83 -11.37 4.49
N GLU A 170 -6.95 -12.70 4.47
CA GLU A 170 -7.00 -13.47 3.23
C GLU A 170 -8.18 -13.06 2.32
N VAL A 171 -9.36 -12.83 2.89
CA VAL A 171 -10.51 -12.35 2.13
C VAL A 171 -10.22 -11.00 1.50
N MET A 172 -9.65 -10.06 2.28
CA MET A 172 -9.34 -8.71 1.80
C MET A 172 -8.24 -8.69 0.75
N GLN A 173 -7.22 -9.54 0.88
CA GLN A 173 -6.17 -9.70 -0.12
C GLN A 173 -6.75 -10.15 -1.47
N ARG A 174 -7.63 -11.15 -1.47
CA ARG A 174 -8.33 -11.61 -2.69
C ARG A 174 -9.20 -10.52 -3.30
N GLU A 175 -9.93 -9.77 -2.48
CA GLU A 175 -10.79 -8.68 -2.97
C GLU A 175 -9.98 -7.53 -3.56
N VAL A 176 -8.89 -7.12 -2.92
CA VAL A 176 -7.98 -6.08 -3.46
C VAL A 176 -7.36 -6.53 -4.79
N ASP A 177 -6.89 -7.78 -4.89
CA ASP A 177 -6.36 -8.31 -6.16
C ASP A 177 -7.44 -8.37 -7.25
N ARG A 178 -8.65 -8.81 -6.91
CA ARG A 178 -9.78 -8.81 -7.85
C ARG A 178 -10.10 -7.43 -8.39
N ILE A 179 -10.14 -6.43 -7.49
CA ILE A 179 -10.44 -5.04 -7.87
C ILE A 179 -9.35 -4.48 -8.77
N ARG A 180 -8.07 -4.65 -8.37
CA ARG A 180 -6.96 -4.11 -9.16
C ARG A 180 -6.94 -4.72 -10.56
N ARG A 181 -7.20 -6.04 -10.69
CA ARG A 181 -7.28 -6.71 -12.00
C ARG A 181 -8.46 -6.19 -12.83
N ALA A 182 -9.63 -6.02 -12.24
CA ALA A 182 -10.82 -5.49 -12.92
C ALA A 182 -10.64 -4.03 -13.34
N ALA A 183 -9.98 -3.22 -12.52
CA ALA A 183 -9.71 -1.81 -12.77
C ALA A 183 -8.43 -1.56 -13.58
N GLN A 184 -7.56 -2.58 -13.70
CA GLN A 184 -6.19 -2.43 -14.20
C GLN A 184 -5.43 -1.30 -13.49
N ALA A 185 -5.74 -1.05 -12.21
CA ALA A 185 -5.13 0.01 -11.42
C ALA A 185 -3.67 -0.34 -11.09
N THR A 186 -2.80 0.65 -11.12
CA THR A 186 -1.41 0.53 -10.62
C THR A 186 -1.42 0.56 -9.10
N VAL A 187 -0.72 -0.37 -8.46
CA VAL A 187 -0.68 -0.48 -6.99
C VAL A 187 0.76 -0.41 -6.48
N VAL A 188 0.99 0.43 -5.48
CA VAL A 188 2.20 0.38 -4.64
C VAL A 188 1.77 0.00 -3.23
N PHE A 189 2.28 -1.11 -2.76
CA PHE A 189 1.86 -1.77 -1.54
C PHE A 189 3.04 -1.91 -0.57
N VAL A 190 2.98 -1.22 0.53
CA VAL A 190 3.98 -1.36 1.61
C VAL A 190 3.52 -2.46 2.56
N THR A 191 4.39 -3.41 2.81
CA THR A 191 4.19 -4.46 3.81
C THR A 191 5.52 -4.87 4.43
N HIS A 192 5.45 -5.52 5.57
CA HIS A 192 6.57 -6.24 6.20
C HIS A 192 6.40 -7.77 6.06
N ASP A 193 5.30 -8.23 5.49
CA ASP A 193 5.01 -9.64 5.27
C ASP A 193 5.43 -10.08 3.87
N ILE A 194 6.40 -11.00 3.80
CA ILE A 194 6.93 -11.52 2.52
C ILE A 194 5.85 -12.30 1.78
N TRP A 195 4.98 -13.03 2.48
CA TRP A 195 3.91 -13.78 1.84
C TRP A 195 2.88 -12.87 1.17
N GLU A 196 2.50 -11.75 1.82
CA GLU A 196 1.65 -10.75 1.18
C GLU A 196 2.27 -10.24 -0.12
N ALA A 197 3.58 -9.95 -0.10
CA ALA A 197 4.27 -9.45 -1.27
C ALA A 197 4.32 -10.48 -2.41
N ILE A 198 4.51 -11.77 -2.10
CA ILE A 198 4.54 -12.84 -3.10
C ILE A 198 3.14 -13.13 -3.65
N LEU A 199 2.12 -13.16 -2.79
CA LEU A 199 0.76 -13.51 -3.21
C LEU A 199 0.11 -12.43 -4.07
N LEU A 200 0.41 -11.16 -3.80
CA LEU A 200 -0.25 -10.02 -4.44
C LEU A 200 0.60 -9.33 -5.51
N GLY A 201 1.92 -9.20 -5.27
CA GLY A 201 2.80 -8.37 -6.09
C GLY A 201 3.19 -9.02 -7.42
N ASP A 202 3.26 -8.23 -8.47
CA ASP A 202 3.94 -8.61 -9.73
C ASP A 202 5.45 -8.40 -9.60
N ARG A 203 5.86 -7.46 -8.70
CA ARG A 203 7.26 -7.18 -8.33
C ARG A 203 7.39 -6.91 -6.84
N VAL A 204 8.52 -7.32 -6.30
CA VAL A 204 8.91 -7.05 -4.90
C VAL A 204 10.19 -6.24 -4.89
N ILE A 205 10.08 -5.02 -4.40
CA ILE A 205 11.21 -4.10 -4.19
C ILE A 205 11.64 -4.20 -2.74
N THR A 206 12.88 -4.54 -2.49
CA THR A 206 13.42 -4.52 -1.12
C THR A 206 14.24 -3.26 -0.88
N MET A 207 14.20 -2.73 0.34
CA MET A 207 14.94 -1.55 0.75
C MET A 207 16.02 -1.90 1.79
N THR A 208 17.13 -1.18 1.75
CA THR A 208 18.16 -1.27 2.79
C THR A 208 17.69 -0.68 4.11
N ALA A 209 18.38 -0.98 5.21
CA ALA A 209 18.13 -0.33 6.49
C ALA A 209 18.41 1.19 6.40
N GLY A 210 17.55 2.00 7.04
CA GLY A 210 17.79 3.45 7.20
C GLY A 210 18.93 3.75 8.18
N PRO A 211 19.37 5.01 8.31
CA PRO A 211 19.06 6.16 7.44
C PRO A 211 19.70 6.02 6.06
N GLN A 212 19.31 6.91 5.13
CA GLN A 212 19.74 6.88 3.72
C GLN A 212 19.40 5.55 3.02
N ALA A 213 18.22 5.00 3.33
CA ALA A 213 17.77 3.76 2.72
C ALA A 213 17.69 3.90 1.20
N ARG A 214 17.96 2.82 0.48
CA ARG A 214 17.91 2.75 -0.98
C ARG A 214 17.22 1.47 -1.40
N ILE A 215 16.83 1.38 -2.65
CA ILE A 215 16.40 0.12 -3.25
C ILE A 215 17.60 -0.83 -3.22
N LYS A 216 17.39 -2.03 -2.65
CA LYS A 216 18.39 -3.10 -2.55
C LYS A 216 18.24 -4.12 -3.66
N SER A 217 17.01 -4.54 -3.92
CA SER A 217 16.70 -5.49 -4.99
C SER A 217 15.34 -5.20 -5.61
N ASP A 218 15.17 -5.63 -6.83
CA ASP A 218 13.97 -5.55 -7.64
C ASP A 218 13.72 -6.95 -8.21
N ILE A 219 12.70 -7.65 -7.68
CA ILE A 219 12.48 -9.06 -7.93
C ILE A 219 11.11 -9.23 -8.59
N ARG A 220 11.06 -9.81 -9.77
CA ARG A 220 9.81 -10.21 -10.42
C ARG A 220 9.22 -11.45 -9.77
N VAL A 221 7.89 -11.49 -9.68
CA VAL A 221 7.15 -12.64 -9.17
C VAL A 221 6.52 -13.36 -10.35
N ASP A 222 7.30 -14.22 -10.99
CA ASP A 222 6.89 -14.99 -12.17
C ASP A 222 6.15 -16.27 -11.76
N LEU A 223 5.11 -16.12 -10.89
CA LEU A 223 4.26 -17.22 -10.44
C LEU A 223 2.85 -17.09 -11.05
N PRO A 224 2.25 -18.19 -11.54
CA PRO A 224 0.90 -18.17 -12.05
C PRO A 224 -0.12 -17.87 -10.93
N ALA A 225 -1.20 -17.20 -11.28
CA ALA A 225 -2.32 -16.99 -10.35
C ALA A 225 -3.38 -18.11 -10.50
N PRO A 226 -4.08 -18.51 -9.43
CA PRO A 226 -3.91 -18.04 -8.06
C PRO A 226 -2.62 -18.59 -7.42
N ARG A 227 -1.92 -17.75 -6.68
CA ARG A 227 -0.68 -18.14 -5.99
C ARG A 227 -1.01 -18.80 -4.66
N ASP A 228 -0.21 -19.82 -4.29
CA ASP A 228 -0.35 -20.60 -3.06
C ASP A 228 0.98 -20.61 -2.29
N GLN A 229 0.89 -20.48 -0.96
CA GLN A 229 2.05 -20.57 -0.06
C GLN A 229 2.67 -21.99 -0.04
N ALA A 230 1.91 -23.01 -0.43
CA ALA A 230 2.40 -24.38 -0.54
C ALA A 230 3.15 -24.67 -1.85
N ASP A 231 3.12 -23.72 -2.82
CA ASP A 231 3.84 -23.86 -4.09
C ASP A 231 5.36 -23.87 -3.84
N PRO A 232 6.11 -24.90 -4.31
CA PRO A 232 7.57 -24.95 -4.16
C PRO A 232 8.31 -23.76 -4.73
N ASP A 233 7.83 -23.17 -5.83
CA ASP A 233 8.43 -21.97 -6.42
C ASP A 233 8.18 -20.73 -5.56
N ALA A 234 6.99 -20.61 -4.96
CA ALA A 234 6.68 -19.57 -4.00
C ALA A 234 7.55 -19.69 -2.74
N ILE A 235 7.79 -20.90 -2.24
CA ILE A 235 8.67 -21.17 -1.08
C ILE A 235 10.13 -20.77 -1.41
N ARG A 236 10.61 -21.09 -2.61
CA ARG A 236 11.95 -20.69 -3.07
C ARG A 236 12.08 -19.16 -3.13
N LEU A 237 11.07 -18.49 -3.69
CA LEU A 237 11.02 -17.05 -3.79
C LEU A 237 10.99 -16.39 -2.40
N TYR A 238 10.17 -16.93 -1.49
CA TYR A 238 10.14 -16.49 -0.08
C TYR A 238 11.52 -16.57 0.56
N SER A 239 12.23 -17.68 0.42
CA SER A 239 13.57 -17.85 0.97
C SER A 239 14.55 -16.84 0.37
N THR A 240 14.51 -16.62 -0.94
CA THR A 240 15.35 -15.63 -1.63
C THR A 240 15.12 -14.21 -1.10
N ILE A 241 13.85 -13.80 -0.96
CA ILE A 241 13.51 -12.48 -0.44
C ILE A 241 13.92 -12.35 1.03
N ARG A 242 13.59 -13.36 1.87
CA ARG A 242 13.95 -13.39 3.29
C ARG A 242 15.44 -13.25 3.49
N ASP A 243 16.24 -14.03 2.79
CA ASP A 243 17.69 -14.01 2.92
C ASP A 243 18.27 -12.67 2.40
N GLY A 244 17.65 -12.12 1.36
CA GLY A 244 17.98 -10.81 0.82
C GLY A 244 17.79 -9.67 1.83
N ILE A 245 16.77 -9.72 2.70
CA ILE A 245 16.50 -8.68 3.69
C ILE A 245 17.08 -8.98 5.07
N ALA A 246 17.49 -10.22 5.36
CA ALA A 246 17.96 -10.65 6.67
C ALA A 246 19.09 -9.75 7.20
N ALA A 247 20.11 -9.49 6.37
CA ALA A 247 21.24 -8.62 6.74
C ALA A 247 20.80 -7.17 7.09
N GLU A 248 19.74 -6.69 6.46
CA GLU A 248 19.21 -5.35 6.74
C GLU A 248 18.40 -5.32 8.05
N VAL A 249 17.65 -6.39 8.34
CA VAL A 249 16.97 -6.57 9.61
C VAL A 249 17.98 -6.66 10.75
N ASP A 250 19.05 -7.43 10.59
CA ASP A 250 20.13 -7.55 11.58
C ASP A 250 20.80 -6.20 11.87
N LYS A 251 21.02 -5.36 10.84
CA LYS A 251 21.54 -4.00 11.05
C LYS A 251 20.63 -3.17 11.96
N VAL A 252 19.32 -3.25 11.76
CA VAL A 252 18.34 -2.53 12.61
C VAL A 252 18.34 -3.09 14.02
N MET A 253 18.31 -4.43 14.18
CA MET A 253 18.34 -5.09 15.48
C MET A 253 19.59 -4.71 16.30
N ARG A 254 20.76 -4.69 15.67
CA ARG A 254 22.01 -4.25 16.32
C ARG A 254 21.93 -2.79 16.77
N ARG A 255 21.39 -1.88 15.96
CA ARG A 255 21.25 -0.47 16.33
C ARG A 255 20.27 -0.26 17.47
N GLN A 256 19.27 -1.13 17.62
CA GLN A 256 18.29 -1.09 18.70
C GLN A 256 18.77 -1.82 19.98
N GLY A 257 19.97 -2.41 19.96
CA GLY A 257 20.48 -3.21 21.07
C GLY A 257 19.77 -4.54 21.28
N LEU A 258 19.00 -5.00 20.27
CA LEU A 258 18.21 -6.23 20.31
C LEU A 258 18.95 -7.44 19.69
N ALA A 259 20.10 -7.24 19.07
CA ALA A 259 20.90 -8.32 18.54
C ALA A 259 21.51 -9.11 19.71
N ARG A 260 21.13 -10.36 19.90
CA ARG A 260 21.90 -11.31 20.70
C ARG A 260 23.23 -11.52 20.00
N GLU A 261 24.34 -11.34 20.73
CA GLU A 261 25.63 -11.89 20.31
C GLU A 261 25.42 -13.39 20.11
N VAL A 262 25.45 -13.84 18.86
CA VAL A 262 25.61 -15.25 18.56
C VAL A 262 27.03 -15.55 18.96
N ALA A 263 27.21 -16.12 20.18
CA ALA A 263 28.49 -16.66 20.60
C ALA A 263 28.99 -17.63 19.54
N ALA A 264 30.19 -17.37 19.05
CA ALA A 264 30.92 -18.18 18.08
C ALA A 264 31.24 -19.57 18.65
#